data_b0b413aa0f663d70755ab59829abff16
#
_entry.id   b0b413aa0f663d70755ab59829abff16
#
_cell.length_a   1.000
_cell.length_b   1.000
_cell.length_c   1.000
_cell.angle_alpha   90.00
_cell.angle_beta   90.00
_cell.angle_gamma   90.00
#
_symmetry.space_group_name_H-M   'P 1'
#
loop_
_entity.id
_entity.type
_entity.pdbx_description
1 polymer ?
#
loop_
_entity_poly.entity_id
_entity_poly.type
_entity_poly.pdbx_seq_one_letter_code
_entity_poly.pdbx_strand_id
1 'polypeptide(L)'
;ACLAMIDNPAIEIKELMEHIPGPDFPTAGIINGAQGIHEAYVTGRGRVHIRGKVDIEPIGKKNREAIIVKELPYQVNKARLIEKIAELVRDKKIEGITELRDESDKDGMRIVIELRQGEVVDVVLNNLYKQTSLQTVFGINMVALHDGQPKLLNLKQVLEAFISHRREVVTRRTIFDLNKARDRAHILEGQAVALSNIDAVIKLIKSSPTPVDAREALLKKSWKPGAVKKMLKNSGNTETSPKNIAGSFGMSPKGYKLSPTQAQAILDLRLHRLTGLEQEKIIEEYKKVLDLINEY
;
A
#
# COMPACT_ATOMS: atom_id res chain seq x y z
N ALA A 1 -9.73 11.52 2.87
CA ALA A 1 -9.00 12.02 4.06
C ALA A 1 -7.51 12.22 3.78
N CYS A 2 -6.73 11.18 3.41
CA CYS A 2 -5.28 11.34 3.16
C CYS A 2 -4.97 12.37 2.06
N LEU A 3 -5.69 12.36 0.93
CA LEU A 3 -5.53 13.35 -0.13
C LEU A 3 -5.85 14.76 0.36
N ALA A 4 -7.00 14.92 1.03
CA ALA A 4 -7.38 16.22 1.60
C ALA A 4 -6.32 16.77 2.58
N MET A 5 -5.66 15.88 3.34
CA MET A 5 -4.61 16.25 4.27
C MET A 5 -3.27 16.58 3.58
N ILE A 6 -2.99 15.98 2.42
CA ILE A 6 -1.83 16.32 1.59
C ILE A 6 -2.03 17.72 0.97
N ASP A 7 -3.24 18.01 0.49
CA ASP A 7 -3.60 19.29 -0.13
C ASP A 7 -3.71 20.40 0.91
N ASN A 8 -4.24 20.09 2.10
CA ASN A 8 -4.37 21.03 3.22
C ASN A 8 -3.84 20.40 4.54
N PRO A 9 -2.56 20.56 4.89
CA PRO A 9 -2.01 20.02 6.15
C PRO A 9 -2.64 20.62 7.42
N ALA A 10 -3.28 21.78 7.32
CA ALA A 10 -3.94 22.45 8.44
C ALA A 10 -5.37 21.94 8.69
N ILE A 11 -5.89 21.01 7.84
CA ILE A 11 -7.25 20.45 7.94
C ILE A 11 -7.58 20.01 9.37
N GLU A 12 -8.78 20.34 9.84
CA GLU A 12 -9.25 19.96 11.16
C GLU A 12 -9.87 18.55 11.19
N ILE A 13 -9.95 17.96 12.39
CA ILE A 13 -10.55 16.62 12.56
C ILE A 13 -12.01 16.60 12.10
N LYS A 14 -12.74 17.68 12.32
CA LYS A 14 -14.14 17.80 11.89
C LYS A 14 -14.30 17.69 10.37
N GLU A 15 -13.41 18.32 9.60
CA GLU A 15 -13.39 18.24 8.14
C GLU A 15 -12.93 16.86 7.67
N LEU A 16 -11.97 16.22 8.39
CA LEU A 16 -11.59 14.84 8.14
C LEU A 16 -12.73 13.85 8.33
N MET A 17 -13.65 14.14 9.24
CA MET A 17 -14.84 13.32 9.50
C MET A 17 -15.84 13.37 8.34
N GLU A 18 -15.81 14.35 7.46
CA GLU A 18 -16.60 14.34 6.22
C GLU A 18 -16.16 13.21 5.27
N HIS A 19 -14.87 12.84 5.32
CA HIS A 19 -14.32 11.74 4.55
C HIS A 19 -14.34 10.39 5.28
N ILE A 20 -14.29 10.41 6.62
CA ILE A 20 -14.31 9.24 7.49
C ILE A 20 -15.36 9.47 8.59
N PRO A 21 -16.65 9.28 8.28
CA PRO A 21 -17.74 9.61 9.21
C PRO A 21 -17.76 8.75 10.48
N GLY A 22 -17.14 7.59 10.45
CA GLY A 22 -17.06 6.69 11.60
C GLY A 22 -16.19 5.47 11.34
N PRO A 23 -15.86 4.71 12.39
CA PRO A 23 -15.19 3.43 12.23
C PRO A 23 -16.18 2.39 11.72
N ASP A 24 -15.70 1.39 11.00
CA ASP A 24 -16.41 0.18 10.60
C ASP A 24 -15.88 -1.03 11.38
N PHE A 25 -16.73 -2.05 11.48
CA PHE A 25 -16.41 -3.28 12.20
C PHE A 25 -16.47 -4.48 11.26
N PRO A 26 -15.64 -5.53 11.47
CA PRO A 26 -15.61 -6.71 10.60
C PRO A 26 -16.96 -7.45 10.52
N THR A 27 -17.80 -7.33 11.55
CA THR A 27 -19.14 -7.94 11.62
C THR A 27 -20.25 -6.95 11.24
N ALA A 28 -19.88 -5.81 10.64
CA ALA A 28 -20.80 -4.72 10.31
C ALA A 28 -21.60 -4.21 11.54
N GLY A 29 -22.91 -4.08 11.45
CA GLY A 29 -23.73 -3.49 12.52
C GLY A 29 -23.92 -1.99 12.35
N ILE A 30 -24.67 -1.38 13.26
CA ILE A 30 -25.04 0.05 13.21
C ILE A 30 -24.48 0.74 14.46
N ILE A 31 -23.71 1.80 14.27
CA ILE A 31 -23.29 2.68 15.37
C ILE A 31 -24.44 3.64 15.67
N ASN A 32 -24.91 3.61 16.90
CA ASN A 32 -26.00 4.45 17.38
C ASN A 32 -25.47 5.68 18.10
N GLY A 33 -25.57 6.84 17.43
CA GLY A 33 -25.11 8.13 17.94
C GLY A 33 -23.67 8.47 17.48
N ALA A 34 -23.42 9.75 17.21
CA ALA A 34 -22.15 10.27 16.67
C ALA A 34 -21.19 10.79 17.74
N GLN A 35 -21.67 11.06 18.96
CA GLN A 35 -20.87 11.71 20.00
C GLN A 35 -19.61 10.89 20.36
N GLY A 36 -19.77 9.57 20.54
CA GLY A 36 -18.64 8.69 20.87
C GLY A 36 -17.61 8.58 19.74
N ILE A 37 -18.04 8.71 18.48
CA ILE A 37 -17.14 8.76 17.32
C ILE A 37 -16.32 10.05 17.35
N HIS A 38 -16.99 11.19 17.54
CA HIS A 38 -16.31 12.48 17.61
C HIS A 38 -15.29 12.51 18.76
N GLU A 39 -15.68 12.04 19.95
CA GLU A 39 -14.79 11.94 21.10
C GLU A 39 -13.56 11.07 20.79
N ALA A 40 -13.77 9.89 20.19
CA ALA A 40 -12.69 8.98 19.81
C ALA A 40 -11.75 9.60 18.80
N TYR A 41 -12.25 10.28 17.78
CA TYR A 41 -11.44 10.90 16.74
C TYR A 41 -10.64 12.11 17.21
N VAL A 42 -11.17 12.86 18.18
CA VAL A 42 -10.48 14.02 18.76
C VAL A 42 -9.48 13.63 19.83
N THR A 43 -9.81 12.66 20.68
CA THR A 43 -8.99 12.33 21.87
C THR A 43 -8.22 11.02 21.74
N GLY A 44 -8.54 10.19 20.74
CA GLY A 44 -8.06 8.82 20.62
C GLY A 44 -8.81 7.82 21.48
N ARG A 45 -9.80 8.26 22.29
CA ARG A 45 -10.65 7.40 23.13
C ARG A 45 -12.09 7.82 23.03
N GLY A 46 -12.99 6.84 22.97
CA GLY A 46 -14.42 7.10 22.93
C GLY A 46 -15.25 5.84 23.18
N ARG A 47 -16.55 6.02 23.41
CA ARG A 47 -17.48 4.90 23.59
C ARG A 47 -18.58 5.00 22.55
N VAL A 48 -18.76 3.95 21.76
CA VAL A 48 -19.81 3.86 20.75
C VAL A 48 -20.76 2.73 21.09
N HIS A 49 -22.06 2.96 20.86
CA HIS A 49 -23.07 1.92 20.98
C HIS A 49 -23.24 1.26 19.63
N ILE A 50 -22.97 -0.05 19.55
CA ILE A 50 -23.17 -0.84 18.35
C ILE A 50 -24.42 -1.66 18.48
N ARG A 51 -25.31 -1.60 17.49
CA ARG A 51 -26.52 -2.40 17.36
C ARG A 51 -26.38 -3.41 16.23
N GLY A 52 -26.94 -4.58 16.44
CA GLY A 52 -27.21 -5.51 15.35
C GLY A 52 -28.17 -4.90 14.34
N LYS A 53 -27.94 -5.19 13.04
CA LYS A 53 -28.86 -4.78 11.99
C LYS A 53 -30.01 -5.75 11.92
N VAL A 54 -31.20 -5.21 11.96
CA VAL A 54 -32.45 -5.98 11.93
C VAL A 54 -33.34 -5.49 10.82
N ASP A 55 -34.07 -6.44 10.21
CA ASP A 55 -35.19 -6.18 9.31
C ASP A 55 -36.48 -6.74 9.89
N ILE A 56 -37.62 -6.23 9.46
CA ILE A 56 -38.95 -6.70 9.86
C ILE A 56 -39.56 -7.39 8.65
N GLU A 57 -39.90 -8.68 8.80
CA GLU A 57 -40.52 -9.45 7.72
C GLU A 57 -41.91 -9.97 8.20
N PRO A 58 -42.94 -9.91 7.33
CA PRO A 58 -44.22 -10.54 7.62
C PRO A 58 -44.11 -12.06 7.51
N ILE A 59 -44.68 -12.79 8.47
CA ILE A 59 -44.64 -14.27 8.49
C ILE A 59 -46.07 -14.83 8.47
N GLY A 60 -46.29 -15.76 7.52
CA GLY A 60 -47.49 -16.56 7.44
C GLY A 60 -48.76 -15.77 7.02
N LYS A 61 -49.95 -16.44 7.07
CA LYS A 61 -51.21 -15.89 6.55
C LYS A 61 -51.95 -14.96 7.52
N LYS A 62 -51.43 -14.77 8.76
CA LYS A 62 -52.16 -14.05 9.83
C LYS A 62 -51.55 -12.70 10.22
N ASN A 63 -50.85 -12.03 9.31
CA ASN A 63 -50.23 -10.72 9.56
C ASN A 63 -49.36 -10.71 10.85
N ARG A 64 -48.63 -11.79 11.11
CA ARG A 64 -47.59 -11.81 12.16
C ARG A 64 -46.30 -11.26 11.59
N GLU A 65 -45.51 -10.63 12.43
CA GLU A 65 -44.23 -10.06 12.06
C GLU A 65 -43.09 -10.82 12.75
N ALA A 66 -41.91 -10.83 12.15
CA ALA A 66 -40.70 -11.31 12.74
C ALA A 66 -39.58 -10.30 12.63
N ILE A 67 -38.74 -10.26 13.65
CA ILE A 67 -37.52 -9.52 13.67
C ILE A 67 -36.43 -10.46 13.13
N ILE A 68 -35.80 -10.07 12.01
CA ILE A 68 -34.73 -10.81 11.37
C ILE A 68 -33.40 -10.11 11.66
N VAL A 69 -32.52 -10.74 12.44
CA VAL A 69 -31.19 -10.20 12.72
C VAL A 69 -30.23 -10.66 11.63
N LYS A 70 -29.68 -9.71 10.87
CA LYS A 70 -28.75 -9.97 9.76
C LYS A 70 -27.29 -9.69 10.12
N GLU A 71 -27.04 -8.79 11.07
CA GLU A 71 -25.70 -8.45 11.50
C GLU A 71 -25.66 -8.33 13.03
N LEU A 72 -24.53 -8.70 13.64
CA LEU A 72 -24.33 -8.63 15.08
C LEU A 72 -23.25 -7.61 15.43
N PRO A 73 -23.35 -7.00 16.63
CA PRO A 73 -22.28 -6.16 17.14
C PRO A 73 -20.95 -6.95 17.20
N TYR A 74 -19.86 -6.24 16.98
CA TYR A 74 -18.51 -6.84 17.02
C TYR A 74 -18.26 -7.53 18.37
N GLN A 75 -17.62 -8.69 18.33
CA GLN A 75 -17.32 -9.57 19.48
C GLN A 75 -18.53 -10.21 20.17
N VAL A 76 -19.73 -10.11 19.61
CA VAL A 76 -20.92 -10.81 20.12
C VAL A 76 -20.98 -12.24 19.56
N ASN A 77 -21.10 -13.21 20.44
CA ASN A 77 -21.28 -14.60 20.06
C ASN A 77 -22.79 -14.88 19.79
N LYS A 78 -23.09 -15.34 18.57
CA LYS A 78 -24.44 -15.64 18.09
C LYS A 78 -25.19 -16.61 18.99
N ALA A 79 -24.58 -17.75 19.32
CA ALA A 79 -25.22 -18.78 20.12
C ALA A 79 -25.59 -18.27 21.53
N ARG A 80 -24.66 -17.57 22.20
CA ARG A 80 -24.92 -16.97 23.51
C ARG A 80 -26.02 -15.89 23.47
N LEU A 81 -26.11 -15.13 22.38
CA LEU A 81 -27.19 -14.15 22.19
C LEU A 81 -28.54 -14.89 22.10
N ILE A 82 -28.64 -15.95 21.29
CA ILE A 82 -29.85 -16.75 21.11
C ILE A 82 -30.26 -17.38 22.45
N GLU A 83 -29.33 -18.00 23.15
CA GLU A 83 -29.57 -18.57 24.49
C GLU A 83 -30.11 -17.52 25.48
N LYS A 84 -29.49 -16.32 25.47
CA LYS A 84 -29.90 -15.22 26.35
C LYS A 84 -31.31 -14.72 26.02
N ILE A 85 -31.68 -14.61 24.76
CA ILE A 85 -33.03 -14.25 24.34
C ILE A 85 -34.02 -15.32 24.82
N ALA A 86 -33.73 -16.61 24.59
CA ALA A 86 -34.59 -17.72 25.04
C ALA A 86 -34.76 -17.74 26.57
N GLU A 87 -33.70 -17.46 27.33
CA GLU A 87 -33.78 -17.30 28.79
C GLU A 87 -34.75 -16.19 29.22
N LEU A 88 -34.61 -14.99 28.61
CA LEU A 88 -35.44 -13.82 28.92
C LEU A 88 -36.90 -14.05 28.56
N VAL A 89 -37.19 -14.79 27.50
CA VAL A 89 -38.57 -15.19 27.12
C VAL A 89 -39.14 -16.17 28.13
N ARG A 90 -38.36 -17.21 28.50
CA ARG A 90 -38.76 -18.20 29.53
C ARG A 90 -39.04 -17.54 30.89
N ASP A 91 -38.19 -16.59 31.28
CA ASP A 91 -38.31 -15.84 32.53
C ASP A 91 -39.40 -14.74 32.49
N LYS A 92 -40.12 -14.59 31.37
CA LYS A 92 -41.15 -13.58 31.11
C LYS A 92 -40.62 -12.13 31.27
N LYS A 93 -39.36 -11.90 31.06
CA LYS A 93 -38.76 -10.55 31.06
C LYS A 93 -38.92 -9.87 29.72
N ILE A 94 -39.05 -10.64 28.65
CA ILE A 94 -39.45 -10.16 27.32
C ILE A 94 -40.65 -10.99 26.90
N GLU A 95 -41.76 -10.31 26.69
CA GLU A 95 -43.02 -10.92 26.22
C GLU A 95 -43.20 -10.66 24.71
N GLY A 96 -44.14 -11.36 24.09
CA GLY A 96 -44.46 -11.16 22.69
C GLY A 96 -43.69 -12.01 21.68
N ILE A 97 -42.69 -12.76 22.10
CA ILE A 97 -41.93 -13.68 21.24
C ILE A 97 -42.56 -15.06 21.29
N THR A 98 -42.85 -15.65 20.12
CA THR A 98 -43.43 -17.00 19.99
C THR A 98 -42.42 -18.05 19.62
N GLU A 99 -41.47 -17.71 18.78
CA GLU A 99 -40.43 -18.65 18.29
C GLU A 99 -39.12 -17.94 18.03
N LEU A 100 -38.02 -18.64 18.25
CA LEU A 100 -36.65 -18.17 18.02
C LEU A 100 -35.86 -19.25 17.29
N ARG A 101 -35.38 -18.94 16.08
CA ARG A 101 -34.63 -19.87 15.22
C ARG A 101 -33.36 -19.26 14.69
N ASP A 102 -32.35 -20.08 14.50
CA ASP A 102 -31.16 -19.77 13.76
C ASP A 102 -31.28 -20.37 12.35
N GLU A 103 -31.49 -19.52 11.36
CA GLU A 103 -31.59 -19.89 9.94
C GLU A 103 -30.34 -19.45 9.15
N SER A 104 -29.22 -19.23 9.84
CA SER A 104 -27.99 -18.83 9.19
C SER A 104 -27.45 -19.96 8.30
N ASP A 105 -27.02 -19.59 7.09
CA ASP A 105 -26.49 -20.49 6.10
C ASP A 105 -25.20 -19.92 5.44
N LYS A 106 -24.79 -20.48 4.29
CA LYS A 106 -23.63 -20.02 3.52
C LYS A 106 -23.79 -18.62 2.92
N ASP A 107 -25.03 -18.15 2.76
CA ASP A 107 -25.35 -16.86 2.15
C ASP A 107 -25.35 -15.73 3.19
N GLY A 108 -25.36 -16.08 4.50
CA GLY A 108 -25.24 -15.10 5.57
C GLY A 108 -25.85 -15.49 6.90
N MET A 109 -25.75 -14.57 7.84
CA MET A 109 -26.34 -14.72 9.15
C MET A 109 -27.83 -14.34 9.09
N ARG A 110 -28.67 -15.19 9.70
CA ARG A 110 -30.11 -14.98 9.81
C ARG A 110 -30.65 -15.56 11.11
N ILE A 111 -30.98 -14.70 12.08
CA ILE A 111 -31.67 -15.13 13.30
C ILE A 111 -33.11 -14.62 13.18
N VAL A 112 -34.08 -15.52 13.29
CA VAL A 112 -35.51 -15.22 13.15
C VAL A 112 -36.14 -15.22 14.53
N ILE A 113 -36.79 -14.11 14.89
CA ILE A 113 -37.52 -13.91 16.15
C ILE A 113 -38.98 -13.64 15.79
N GLU A 114 -39.84 -14.66 15.85
CA GLU A 114 -41.25 -14.52 15.53
C GLU A 114 -42.03 -13.87 16.68
N LEU A 115 -42.86 -12.91 16.34
CA LEU A 115 -43.71 -12.21 17.31
C LEU A 115 -45.10 -12.79 17.37
N ARG A 116 -45.76 -12.57 18.53
CA ARG A 116 -47.17 -12.86 18.69
C ARG A 116 -47.99 -11.88 17.86
N GLN A 117 -49.15 -12.32 17.37
CA GLN A 117 -50.08 -11.43 16.65
C GLN A 117 -50.51 -10.24 17.50
N GLY A 118 -50.38 -9.03 16.96
CA GLY A 118 -50.79 -7.78 17.63
C GLY A 118 -49.70 -7.17 18.53
N GLU A 119 -48.51 -7.77 18.62
CA GLU A 119 -47.42 -7.15 19.35
C GLU A 119 -46.82 -6.00 18.54
N VAL A 120 -46.34 -4.97 19.26
CA VAL A 120 -45.66 -3.83 18.64
C VAL A 120 -44.17 -4.16 18.50
N VAL A 121 -43.71 -4.34 17.28
CA VAL A 121 -42.32 -4.75 16.96
C VAL A 121 -41.27 -3.87 17.63
N ASP A 122 -41.47 -2.55 17.58
CA ASP A 122 -40.51 -1.57 18.14
C ASP A 122 -40.33 -1.72 19.65
N VAL A 123 -41.40 -2.09 20.37
CA VAL A 123 -41.34 -2.30 21.83
C VAL A 123 -40.49 -3.54 22.14
N VAL A 124 -40.75 -4.65 21.43
CA VAL A 124 -39.98 -5.88 21.63
C VAL A 124 -38.51 -5.67 21.23
N LEU A 125 -38.28 -5.00 20.10
CA LEU A 125 -36.91 -4.68 19.62
C LEU A 125 -36.16 -3.80 20.63
N ASN A 126 -36.79 -2.77 21.18
CA ASN A 126 -36.17 -1.92 22.20
C ASN A 126 -35.85 -2.71 23.48
N ASN A 127 -36.67 -3.67 23.87
CA ASN A 127 -36.40 -4.55 25.00
C ASN A 127 -35.23 -5.48 24.70
N LEU A 128 -35.14 -6.02 23.48
CA LEU A 128 -33.98 -6.82 23.03
C LEU A 128 -32.68 -6.00 23.08
N TYR A 129 -32.68 -4.76 22.61
CA TYR A 129 -31.52 -3.87 22.69
C TYR A 129 -31.10 -3.55 24.12
N LYS A 130 -32.08 -3.39 25.06
CA LYS A 130 -31.77 -3.06 26.46
C LYS A 130 -31.30 -4.25 27.29
N GLN A 131 -31.77 -5.46 26.99
CA GLN A 131 -31.58 -6.62 27.87
C GLN A 131 -30.64 -7.67 27.32
N THR A 132 -30.18 -7.51 26.06
CA THR A 132 -29.30 -8.47 25.40
C THR A 132 -28.11 -7.80 24.75
N SER A 133 -27.14 -8.59 24.31
CA SER A 133 -25.99 -8.12 23.54
C SER A 133 -26.30 -7.78 22.08
N LEU A 134 -27.59 -7.74 21.68
CA LEU A 134 -27.98 -7.18 20.37
C LEU A 134 -27.62 -5.69 20.26
N GLN A 135 -27.49 -4.99 21.40
CA GLN A 135 -26.77 -3.72 21.52
C GLN A 135 -25.65 -3.88 22.53
N THR A 136 -24.46 -3.41 22.20
CA THR A 136 -23.30 -3.39 23.09
C THR A 136 -22.56 -2.07 23.04
N VAL A 137 -21.75 -1.81 24.04
CA VAL A 137 -20.87 -0.63 24.08
C VAL A 137 -19.47 -1.07 23.71
N PHE A 138 -18.89 -0.45 22.71
CA PHE A 138 -17.52 -0.67 22.32
C PHE A 138 -16.65 0.53 22.72
N GLY A 139 -15.59 0.26 23.47
CA GLY A 139 -14.61 1.26 23.88
C GLY A 139 -13.53 1.40 22.81
N ILE A 140 -13.54 2.51 22.09
CA ILE A 140 -12.49 2.84 21.13
C ILE A 140 -11.25 3.30 21.90
N ASN A 141 -10.07 2.75 21.53
CA ASN A 141 -8.79 3.13 22.08
C ASN A 141 -7.74 3.08 20.96
N MET A 142 -7.41 4.24 20.43
CA MET A 142 -6.53 4.39 19.26
C MET A 142 -5.05 4.42 19.69
N VAL A 143 -4.59 3.31 20.30
CA VAL A 143 -3.19 3.14 20.66
C VAL A 143 -2.46 2.42 19.53
N ALA A 144 -1.37 3.02 19.05
CA ALA A 144 -0.52 2.44 18.01
C ALA A 144 0.96 2.61 18.35
N LEU A 145 1.80 1.76 17.77
CA LEU A 145 3.24 1.95 17.82
C LEU A 145 3.65 3.03 16.79
N HIS A 146 4.20 4.12 17.28
CA HIS A 146 4.75 5.19 16.47
C HIS A 146 6.19 5.45 16.92
N ASP A 147 7.14 5.32 16.00
CA ASP A 147 8.59 5.38 16.28
C ASP A 147 9.04 4.38 17.37
N GLY A 148 8.47 3.17 17.34
CA GLY A 148 8.79 2.11 18.31
C GLY A 148 8.18 2.30 19.70
N GLN A 149 7.38 3.34 19.92
CA GLN A 149 6.74 3.62 21.21
C GLN A 149 5.20 3.56 21.10
N PRO A 150 4.50 2.99 22.10
CA PRO A 150 3.04 3.04 22.14
C PRO A 150 2.58 4.47 22.45
N LYS A 151 1.77 5.03 21.56
CA LYS A 151 1.18 6.36 21.68
C LYS A 151 -0.33 6.30 21.49
N LEU A 152 -1.05 7.06 22.28
CA LEU A 152 -2.47 7.32 22.03
C LEU A 152 -2.54 8.41 20.97
N LEU A 153 -3.19 8.11 19.84
CA LEU A 153 -3.25 8.99 18.69
C LEU A 153 -4.71 9.38 18.40
N ASN A 154 -4.92 10.59 17.97
CA ASN A 154 -6.19 11.02 17.38
C ASN A 154 -6.24 10.70 15.88
N LEU A 155 -7.40 10.90 15.22
CA LEU A 155 -7.56 10.58 13.81
C LEU A 155 -6.53 11.28 12.93
N LYS A 156 -6.30 12.58 13.15
CA LYS A 156 -5.34 13.37 12.37
C LYS A 156 -3.92 12.82 12.52
N GLN A 157 -3.49 12.53 13.74
CA GLN A 157 -2.16 11.98 14.02
C GLN A 157 -1.93 10.60 13.39
N VAL A 158 -2.95 9.74 13.36
CA VAL A 158 -2.85 8.43 12.65
C VAL A 158 -2.63 8.62 11.17
N LEU A 159 -3.37 9.55 10.54
CA LEU A 159 -3.21 9.85 9.12
C LEU A 159 -1.86 10.54 8.81
N GLU A 160 -1.41 11.45 9.67
CA GLU A 160 -0.08 12.09 9.57
C GLU A 160 1.04 11.05 9.62
N ALA A 161 0.98 10.12 10.58
CA ALA A 161 1.97 9.04 10.70
C ALA A 161 1.99 8.16 9.44
N PHE A 162 0.81 7.82 8.90
CA PHE A 162 0.70 7.05 7.66
C PHE A 162 1.30 7.80 6.47
N ILE A 163 0.96 9.08 6.27
CA ILE A 163 1.47 9.90 5.16
C ILE A 163 2.98 10.05 5.26
N SER A 164 3.50 10.32 6.47
CA SER A 164 4.95 10.44 6.72
C SER A 164 5.68 9.15 6.34
N HIS A 165 5.18 8.00 6.80
CA HIS A 165 5.73 6.69 6.44
C HIS A 165 5.68 6.43 4.93
N ARG A 166 4.56 6.78 4.27
CA ARG A 166 4.43 6.63 2.81
C ARG A 166 5.44 7.49 2.05
N ARG A 167 5.66 8.73 2.47
CA ARG A 167 6.69 9.60 1.88
C ARG A 167 8.07 8.97 1.99
N GLU A 168 8.43 8.46 3.18
CA GLU A 168 9.71 7.79 3.39
C GLU A 168 9.89 6.56 2.48
N VAL A 169 8.86 5.71 2.39
CA VAL A 169 8.89 4.51 1.54
C VAL A 169 9.03 4.87 0.07
N VAL A 170 8.28 5.88 -0.42
CA VAL A 170 8.39 6.35 -1.81
C VAL A 170 9.78 6.91 -2.08
N THR A 171 10.31 7.74 -1.18
CA THR A 171 11.67 8.31 -1.32
C THR A 171 12.74 7.20 -1.37
N ARG A 172 12.67 6.22 -0.47
CA ARG A 172 13.62 5.08 -0.48
C ARG A 172 13.53 4.27 -1.77
N ARG A 173 12.33 4.02 -2.26
CA ARG A 173 12.10 3.31 -3.52
C ARG A 173 12.69 4.10 -4.70
N THR A 174 12.40 5.40 -4.78
CA THR A 174 12.92 6.26 -5.84
C THR A 174 14.45 6.31 -5.83
N ILE A 175 15.09 6.42 -4.66
CA ILE A 175 16.55 6.37 -4.53
C ILE A 175 17.10 5.01 -5.01
N PHE A 176 16.43 3.90 -4.68
CA PHE A 176 16.83 2.57 -5.15
C PHE A 176 16.74 2.45 -6.67
N ASP A 177 15.60 2.86 -7.25
CA ASP A 177 15.37 2.82 -8.70
C ASP A 177 16.34 3.74 -9.44
N LEU A 178 16.62 4.94 -8.91
CA LEU A 178 17.63 5.86 -9.44
C LEU A 178 19.02 5.22 -9.46
N ASN A 179 19.46 4.60 -8.36
CA ASN A 179 20.76 3.96 -8.30
C ASN A 179 20.85 2.81 -9.31
N LYS A 180 19.80 1.97 -9.41
CA LYS A 180 19.71 0.90 -10.40
C LYS A 180 19.75 1.41 -11.84
N ALA A 181 19.07 2.52 -12.12
CA ALA A 181 19.11 3.16 -13.43
C ALA A 181 20.51 3.73 -13.74
N ARG A 182 21.19 4.35 -12.77
CA ARG A 182 22.58 4.83 -12.92
C ARG A 182 23.56 3.69 -13.19
N ASP A 183 23.46 2.58 -12.46
CA ASP A 183 24.28 1.40 -12.69
C ASP A 183 24.08 0.84 -14.11
N ARG A 184 22.83 0.80 -14.58
CA ARG A 184 22.52 0.37 -15.94
C ARG A 184 23.01 1.34 -17.00
N ALA A 185 22.81 2.64 -16.81
CA ALA A 185 23.32 3.69 -17.69
C ALA A 185 24.85 3.60 -17.81
N HIS A 186 25.55 3.43 -16.70
CA HIS A 186 26.99 3.31 -16.67
C HIS A 186 27.51 2.12 -17.52
N ILE A 187 26.85 0.96 -17.41
CA ILE A 187 27.20 -0.21 -18.23
C ILE A 187 26.94 0.06 -19.72
N LEU A 188 25.78 0.59 -20.07
CA LEU A 188 25.40 0.91 -21.46
C LEU A 188 26.34 1.97 -22.07
N GLU A 189 26.74 2.96 -21.29
CA GLU A 189 27.71 3.97 -21.69
C GLU A 189 29.06 3.34 -22.08
N GLY A 190 29.58 2.45 -21.22
CA GLY A 190 30.81 1.72 -21.54
C GLY A 190 30.68 0.84 -22.78
N GLN A 191 29.55 0.16 -22.96
CA GLN A 191 29.27 -0.64 -24.15
C GLN A 191 29.18 0.24 -25.42
N ALA A 192 28.53 1.39 -25.37
CA ALA A 192 28.42 2.31 -26.48
C ALA A 192 29.80 2.91 -26.88
N VAL A 193 30.68 3.20 -25.90
CA VAL A 193 32.09 3.57 -26.15
C VAL A 193 32.85 2.46 -26.83
N ALA A 194 32.72 1.22 -26.34
CA ALA A 194 33.37 0.05 -26.94
C ALA A 194 32.93 -0.19 -28.39
N LEU A 195 31.63 -0.09 -28.66
CA LEU A 195 31.08 -0.25 -30.02
C LEU A 195 31.54 0.86 -30.97
N SER A 196 31.74 2.10 -30.51
CA SER A 196 32.33 3.19 -31.30
C SER A 196 33.82 2.95 -31.59
N ASN A 197 34.46 2.00 -30.93
CA ASN A 197 35.88 1.69 -31.08
C ASN A 197 36.08 0.17 -31.33
N ILE A 198 35.14 -0.48 -31.98
CA ILE A 198 35.02 -1.95 -32.01
C ILE A 198 36.29 -2.64 -32.52
N ASP A 199 36.88 -2.17 -33.63
CA ASP A 199 38.08 -2.78 -34.22
C ASP A 199 39.28 -2.74 -33.25
N ALA A 200 39.43 -1.59 -32.55
CA ALA A 200 40.53 -1.42 -31.59
C ALA A 200 40.30 -2.26 -30.33
N VAL A 201 39.05 -2.47 -29.91
CA VAL A 201 38.66 -3.32 -28.78
C VAL A 201 38.93 -4.80 -29.13
N ILE A 202 38.47 -5.26 -30.29
CA ILE A 202 38.68 -6.66 -30.76
C ILE A 202 40.18 -6.95 -30.91
N LYS A 203 40.94 -6.04 -31.51
CA LYS A 203 42.39 -6.20 -31.65
C LYS A 203 43.10 -6.35 -30.31
N LEU A 204 42.69 -5.51 -29.32
CA LEU A 204 43.25 -5.54 -27.97
C LEU A 204 42.91 -6.86 -27.26
N ILE A 205 41.65 -7.30 -27.31
CA ILE A 205 41.24 -8.57 -26.69
C ILE A 205 41.98 -9.76 -27.32
N LYS A 206 42.09 -9.82 -28.65
CA LYS A 206 42.79 -10.90 -29.36
C LYS A 206 44.29 -10.93 -29.05
N SER A 207 44.91 -9.80 -28.76
CA SER A 207 46.35 -9.71 -28.44
C SER A 207 46.66 -9.97 -26.96
N SER A 208 45.67 -10.08 -26.11
CA SER A 208 45.83 -10.31 -24.67
C SER A 208 45.89 -11.83 -24.38
N PRO A 209 46.85 -12.30 -23.57
CA PRO A 209 47.02 -13.72 -23.26
C PRO A 209 45.87 -14.28 -22.40
N THR A 210 45.32 -13.48 -21.48
CA THR A 210 44.24 -13.89 -20.57
C THR A 210 43.13 -12.86 -20.53
N PRO A 211 41.90 -13.24 -20.09
CA PRO A 211 40.80 -12.27 -19.89
C PRO A 211 41.14 -11.18 -18.85
N VAL A 212 41.97 -11.49 -17.87
CA VAL A 212 42.41 -10.53 -16.85
C VAL A 212 43.32 -9.47 -17.50
N ASP A 213 44.27 -9.89 -18.33
CA ASP A 213 45.14 -8.98 -19.06
C ASP A 213 44.35 -8.09 -20.04
N ALA A 214 43.36 -8.67 -20.73
CA ALA A 214 42.46 -7.91 -21.60
C ALA A 214 41.70 -6.82 -20.81
N ARG A 215 41.16 -7.16 -19.63
CA ARG A 215 40.49 -6.22 -18.75
C ARG A 215 41.42 -5.07 -18.32
N GLU A 216 42.63 -5.37 -17.87
CA GLU A 216 43.57 -4.34 -17.46
C GLU A 216 43.99 -3.43 -18.65
N ALA A 217 44.15 -4.00 -19.82
CA ALA A 217 44.49 -3.24 -21.02
C ALA A 217 43.34 -2.31 -21.44
N LEU A 218 42.09 -2.75 -21.30
CA LEU A 218 40.91 -1.91 -21.53
C LEU A 218 40.84 -0.71 -20.56
N LEU A 219 41.22 -0.91 -19.30
CA LEU A 219 41.24 0.14 -18.25
C LEU A 219 42.37 1.16 -18.43
N LYS A 220 43.55 0.70 -18.89
CA LYS A 220 44.75 1.57 -19.06
C LYS A 220 44.59 2.53 -20.26
N LYS A 221 43.74 2.18 -21.23
CA LYS A 221 43.61 2.95 -22.49
C LYS A 221 42.53 4.00 -22.38
N SER A 222 42.73 5.19 -22.98
CA SER A 222 41.71 6.20 -23.22
C SER A 222 41.04 5.96 -24.57
N TRP A 223 39.71 5.97 -24.58
CA TRP A 223 38.87 5.62 -25.73
C TRP A 223 38.22 6.86 -26.34
N LYS A 224 37.97 6.84 -27.66
CA LYS A 224 37.18 7.90 -28.30
C LYS A 224 35.74 7.79 -27.82
N PRO A 225 35.11 8.86 -27.29
CA PRO A 225 33.76 8.77 -26.69
C PRO A 225 32.63 8.54 -27.70
N GLY A 226 32.86 8.73 -29.00
CA GLY A 226 31.87 8.45 -30.05
C GLY A 226 30.52 9.12 -29.84
N ALA A 227 29.45 8.35 -30.01
CA ALA A 227 28.05 8.80 -29.85
C ALA A 227 27.72 9.26 -28.43
N VAL A 228 28.42 8.71 -27.42
CA VAL A 228 28.18 9.02 -25.99
C VAL A 228 28.44 10.49 -25.69
N LYS A 229 29.40 11.13 -26.37
CA LYS A 229 29.69 12.56 -26.18
C LYS A 229 28.51 13.46 -26.51
N LYS A 230 27.75 13.13 -27.56
CA LYS A 230 26.52 13.88 -27.93
C LYS A 230 25.39 13.64 -26.92
N MET A 231 25.26 12.41 -26.44
CA MET A 231 24.21 12.04 -25.49
C MET A 231 24.40 12.67 -24.11
N LEU A 232 25.61 12.61 -23.57
CA LEU A 232 25.96 13.28 -22.30
C LEU A 232 25.81 14.81 -22.38
N LYS A 233 26.11 15.42 -23.53
CA LYS A 233 25.85 16.86 -23.73
C LYS A 233 24.37 17.20 -23.76
N ASN A 234 23.53 16.33 -24.32
CA ASN A 234 22.09 16.56 -24.45
C ASN A 234 21.33 16.26 -23.15
N SER A 235 21.85 15.41 -22.28
CA SER A 235 21.25 15.09 -20.98
C SER A 235 21.53 16.15 -19.89
N GLY A 236 22.23 17.21 -20.22
CA GLY A 236 22.59 18.27 -19.27
C GLY A 236 23.55 17.79 -18.17
N ASN A 237 23.40 18.34 -16.97
CA ASN A 237 24.23 17.96 -15.80
C ASN A 237 23.74 16.67 -15.10
N THR A 238 23.09 15.74 -15.81
CA THR A 238 22.59 14.52 -15.23
C THR A 238 23.77 13.62 -14.84
N GLU A 239 23.96 13.39 -13.56
CA GLU A 239 24.95 12.44 -13.04
C GLU A 239 24.53 11.01 -13.40
N THR A 240 25.14 10.46 -14.45
CA THR A 240 24.93 9.08 -14.92
C THR A 240 25.84 8.07 -14.22
N SER A 241 26.81 8.56 -13.45
CA SER A 241 27.78 7.71 -12.76
C SER A 241 27.23 7.22 -11.42
N PRO A 242 27.42 5.93 -11.09
CA PRO A 242 27.13 5.42 -9.74
C PRO A 242 27.93 6.18 -8.68
N LYS A 243 27.32 6.46 -7.53
CA LYS A 243 27.93 7.20 -6.41
C LYS A 243 29.23 6.58 -5.89
N ASN A 244 29.43 5.28 -6.12
CA ASN A 244 30.56 4.49 -5.60
C ASN A 244 31.76 4.41 -6.56
N ILE A 245 31.72 5.10 -7.72
CA ILE A 245 32.81 5.06 -8.69
C ILE A 245 33.71 6.27 -8.47
N ALA A 246 34.99 5.99 -8.17
CA ALA A 246 36.00 7.04 -8.00
C ALA A 246 36.11 7.93 -9.25
N GLY A 247 36.28 9.24 -9.07
CA GLY A 247 36.26 10.27 -10.13
C GLY A 247 37.35 10.20 -11.19
N SER A 248 38.04 9.05 -11.33
CA SER A 248 39.06 8.80 -12.34
C SER A 248 38.54 8.13 -13.62
N PHE A 249 37.26 7.78 -13.68
CA PHE A 249 36.62 7.09 -14.81
C PHE A 249 35.59 8.02 -15.51
N GLY A 250 35.23 7.64 -16.75
CA GLY A 250 34.27 8.43 -17.56
C GLY A 250 34.98 9.41 -18.50
N MET A 251 34.26 10.52 -18.81
CA MET A 251 34.76 11.55 -19.73
C MET A 251 35.92 12.33 -19.13
N SER A 252 37.01 12.44 -19.88
CA SER A 252 38.18 13.26 -19.56
C SER A 252 38.60 14.10 -20.76
N PRO A 253 39.46 15.12 -20.59
CA PRO A 253 40.00 15.89 -21.72
C PRO A 253 40.77 15.02 -22.73
N LYS A 254 41.32 13.89 -22.27
CA LYS A 254 42.11 12.95 -23.09
C LYS A 254 41.25 11.81 -23.71
N GLY A 255 39.95 11.79 -23.48
CA GLY A 255 39.05 10.74 -23.95
C GLY A 255 38.20 10.13 -22.83
N TYR A 256 37.61 8.98 -23.11
CA TYR A 256 36.80 8.24 -22.16
C TYR A 256 37.60 7.14 -21.48
N LYS A 257 37.55 7.08 -20.14
CA LYS A 257 38.23 6.07 -19.35
C LYS A 257 37.20 5.10 -18.77
N LEU A 258 37.35 3.82 -19.15
CA LEU A 258 36.42 2.76 -18.70
C LEU A 258 36.63 2.42 -17.23
N SER A 259 35.53 2.11 -16.53
CA SER A 259 35.56 1.56 -15.18
C SER A 259 35.74 0.03 -15.20
N PRO A 260 36.15 -0.60 -14.07
CA PRO A 260 36.26 -2.06 -13.96
C PRO A 260 34.96 -2.80 -14.31
N THR A 261 33.80 -2.26 -13.93
CA THR A 261 32.47 -2.82 -14.24
C THR A 261 32.16 -2.71 -15.73
N GLN A 262 32.47 -1.59 -16.36
CA GLN A 262 32.30 -1.41 -17.81
C GLN A 262 33.25 -2.34 -18.60
N ALA A 263 34.49 -2.46 -18.19
CA ALA A 263 35.46 -3.36 -18.86
C ALA A 263 34.99 -4.81 -18.80
N GLN A 264 34.48 -5.26 -17.66
CA GLN A 264 33.88 -6.59 -17.52
C GLN A 264 32.66 -6.77 -18.42
N ALA A 265 31.73 -5.81 -18.41
CA ALA A 265 30.54 -5.86 -19.26
C ALA A 265 30.87 -5.87 -20.78
N ILE A 266 31.99 -5.28 -21.18
CA ILE A 266 32.50 -5.34 -22.57
C ILE A 266 33.01 -6.74 -22.90
N LEU A 267 33.75 -7.37 -21.99
CA LEU A 267 34.27 -8.76 -22.20
C LEU A 267 33.16 -9.79 -22.23
N ASP A 268 32.06 -9.55 -21.50
CA ASP A 268 30.86 -10.40 -21.45
C ASP A 268 29.92 -10.18 -22.65
N LEU A 269 30.22 -9.23 -23.56
CA LEU A 269 29.41 -8.98 -24.73
C LEU A 269 29.41 -10.17 -25.69
N ARG A 270 28.24 -10.69 -25.99
CA ARG A 270 28.08 -11.76 -27.00
C ARG A 270 28.30 -11.21 -28.41
N LEU A 271 28.95 -12.02 -29.28
CA LEU A 271 29.32 -11.61 -30.64
C LEU A 271 28.14 -11.07 -31.47
N HIS A 272 26.93 -11.60 -31.32
CA HIS A 272 25.77 -11.11 -32.06
C HIS A 272 25.39 -9.67 -31.69
N ARG A 273 25.76 -9.17 -30.50
CA ARG A 273 25.53 -7.77 -30.10
C ARG A 273 26.46 -6.76 -30.75
N LEU A 274 27.40 -7.23 -31.55
CA LEU A 274 28.30 -6.36 -32.30
C LEU A 274 27.74 -5.93 -33.66
N THR A 275 26.57 -6.42 -34.06
CA THR A 275 25.88 -6.03 -35.30
C THR A 275 25.35 -4.60 -35.22
N GLY A 276 25.23 -3.92 -36.36
CA GLY A 276 24.77 -2.53 -36.42
C GLY A 276 23.42 -2.30 -35.77
N LEU A 277 22.44 -3.22 -36.00
CA LEU A 277 21.12 -3.16 -35.39
C LEU A 277 21.16 -3.25 -33.86
N GLU A 278 22.04 -4.07 -33.29
CA GLU A 278 22.17 -4.20 -31.85
C GLU A 278 22.88 -2.98 -31.23
N GLN A 279 23.77 -2.33 -31.98
CA GLN A 279 24.40 -1.07 -31.57
C GLN A 279 23.35 0.04 -31.42
N GLU A 280 22.40 0.15 -32.37
CA GLU A 280 21.30 1.10 -32.29
C GLU A 280 20.39 0.82 -31.09
N LYS A 281 20.10 -0.44 -30.78
CA LYS A 281 19.32 -0.83 -29.58
C LYS A 281 20.01 -0.43 -28.27
N ILE A 282 21.31 -0.60 -28.15
CA ILE A 282 22.06 -0.18 -26.96
C ILE A 282 21.99 1.33 -26.77
N ILE A 283 22.11 2.09 -27.87
CA ILE A 283 21.99 3.54 -27.85
C ILE A 283 20.57 3.99 -27.47
N GLU A 284 19.57 3.30 -27.99
CA GLU A 284 18.17 3.59 -27.67
C GLU A 284 17.83 3.22 -26.20
N GLU A 285 18.32 2.08 -25.72
CA GLU A 285 18.17 1.69 -24.32
C GLU A 285 18.84 2.72 -23.39
N TYR A 286 20.04 3.18 -23.75
CA TYR A 286 20.74 4.19 -22.98
C TYR A 286 19.94 5.49 -22.88
N LYS A 287 19.32 5.96 -23.99
CA LYS A 287 18.42 7.14 -23.96
C LYS A 287 17.25 6.95 -23.01
N LYS A 288 16.55 5.81 -23.10
CA LYS A 288 15.42 5.49 -22.20
C LYS A 288 15.84 5.50 -20.74
N VAL A 289 17.02 4.97 -20.43
CA VAL A 289 17.54 4.96 -19.05
C VAL A 289 17.91 6.36 -18.57
N LEU A 290 18.43 7.24 -19.46
CA LEU A 290 18.67 8.64 -19.12
C LEU A 290 17.37 9.39 -18.81
N ASP A 291 16.31 9.14 -19.58
CA ASP A 291 15.00 9.73 -19.34
C ASP A 291 14.45 9.30 -17.97
N LEU A 292 14.59 8.02 -17.60
CA LEU A 292 14.22 7.51 -16.27
C LEU A 292 15.03 8.18 -15.14
N ILE A 293 16.35 8.38 -15.33
CA ILE A 293 17.19 9.06 -14.34
C ILE A 293 16.74 10.51 -14.12
N ASN A 294 16.24 11.17 -15.17
CA ASN A 294 15.72 12.55 -15.07
C ASN A 294 14.34 12.58 -14.40
N GLU A 295 13.54 11.53 -14.51
CA GLU A 295 12.23 11.41 -13.88
C GLU A 295 12.35 11.17 -12.35
N TYR A 296 13.35 10.42 -11.92
CA TYR A 296 13.62 10.10 -10.49
C TYR A 296 14.32 11.24 -9.75
#